data_cf9f57616e8398659b8de6d590136c7e
#
_entry.id   cf9f57616e8398659b8de6d590136c7e
#
_cell.length_a   1.000
_cell.length_b   1.000
_cell.length_c   1.000
_cell.angle_alpha   90.00
_cell.angle_beta   90.00
_cell.angle_gamma   90.00
#
_symmetry.space_group_name_H-M   'P 1'
#
loop_
_entity.id
_entity.type
_entity.pdbx_description
1 polymer ?
#
loop_
_entity_poly.entity_id
_entity_poly.type
_entity_poly.pdbx_seq_one_letter_code
_entity_poly.pdbx_strand_id
1 'polypeptide(L)'
;PEAFMIRSDPAVQTMLTFMKLYGIGPRTAERVYNEGCRTLEDVTRRCKTDLSARLGPVTSLALLPDLSQLIPRDQVESIAAAIHHILQSMVPDAHATIAGSFRRGKAVSGDVDMVMSGTTSNSASFILCSLVQTLQRLGRVSHILSVPRQEDHREVDVAEVVYVASTALHGPVHRRVDIVFAAPNRYGAAILAWTGSSLYERDLRRWAQARGFSVRVFLLTCSFHKWVSSICIHSAHLTRLRKSTSLTC
;
A
#
# COMPACT_ATOMS: atom_id res chain seq x y z
N PRO A 1 14.08 -26.96 -10.50
CA PRO A 1 14.20 -27.08 -11.96
C PRO A 1 12.94 -26.58 -12.68
N GLU A 2 11.75 -27.03 -12.31
CA GLU A 2 10.48 -26.71 -12.98
C GLU A 2 10.12 -25.21 -12.94
N ALA A 3 10.22 -24.55 -11.79
CA ALA A 3 9.96 -23.11 -11.65
C ALA A 3 10.95 -22.26 -12.46
N PHE A 4 12.16 -22.73 -12.69
CA PHE A 4 13.14 -22.05 -13.53
C PHE A 4 12.77 -22.19 -15.00
N MET A 5 12.38 -23.39 -15.42
CA MET A 5 11.93 -23.64 -16.82
C MET A 5 10.70 -22.81 -17.18
N ILE A 6 9.71 -22.74 -16.30
CA ILE A 6 8.52 -21.89 -16.48
C ILE A 6 8.90 -20.42 -16.62
N ARG A 7 9.83 -19.92 -15.81
CA ARG A 7 10.30 -18.53 -15.91
C ARG A 7 11.09 -18.24 -17.18
N SER A 8 11.72 -19.24 -17.77
CA SER A 8 12.50 -19.09 -19.02
C SER A 8 11.65 -19.21 -20.27
N ASP A 9 10.36 -19.58 -20.16
CA ASP A 9 9.45 -19.67 -21.28
C ASP A 9 9.22 -18.27 -21.91
N PRO A 10 9.46 -18.09 -23.22
CA PRO A 10 9.28 -16.81 -23.89
C PRO A 10 7.85 -16.25 -23.79
N ALA A 11 6.84 -17.11 -23.76
CA ALA A 11 5.44 -16.70 -23.59
C ALA A 11 5.24 -16.10 -22.17
N VAL A 12 5.77 -16.76 -21.14
CA VAL A 12 5.71 -16.26 -19.75
C VAL A 12 6.47 -14.95 -19.62
N GLN A 13 7.67 -14.81 -20.20
CA GLN A 13 8.43 -13.57 -20.19
C GLN A 13 7.68 -12.41 -20.85
N THR A 14 7.01 -12.69 -21.98
CA THR A 14 6.17 -11.69 -22.66
C THR A 14 5.00 -11.25 -21.78
N MET A 15 4.29 -12.19 -21.15
CA MET A 15 3.19 -11.90 -20.24
C MET A 15 3.66 -11.13 -18.98
N LEU A 16 4.82 -11.46 -18.42
CA LEU A 16 5.43 -10.72 -17.32
C LEU A 16 5.78 -9.28 -17.74
N THR A 17 6.19 -9.08 -18.99
CA THR A 17 6.43 -7.74 -19.52
C THR A 17 5.14 -6.93 -19.62
N PHE A 18 4.04 -7.54 -20.06
CA PHE A 18 2.73 -6.89 -20.10
C PHE A 18 2.24 -6.46 -18.71
N MET A 19 2.51 -7.28 -17.71
CA MET A 19 2.14 -6.99 -16.32
C MET A 19 2.89 -5.80 -15.70
N LYS A 20 3.89 -5.25 -16.37
CA LYS A 20 4.52 -3.97 -15.97
C LYS A 20 3.61 -2.77 -16.20
N LEU A 21 2.62 -2.89 -17.09
CA LEU A 21 1.61 -1.84 -17.29
C LEU A 21 0.58 -1.90 -16.16
N TYR A 22 0.25 -0.72 -15.62
CA TYR A 22 -0.76 -0.63 -14.57
C TYR A 22 -2.12 -1.16 -15.05
N GLY A 23 -2.76 -1.96 -14.21
CA GLY A 23 -4.06 -2.58 -14.52
C GLY A 23 -3.98 -3.87 -15.34
N ILE A 24 -2.79 -4.28 -15.79
CA ILE A 24 -2.59 -5.57 -16.46
C ILE A 24 -2.18 -6.62 -15.43
N GLY A 25 -3.15 -7.40 -14.97
CA GLY A 25 -2.91 -8.59 -14.15
C GLY A 25 -2.65 -9.84 -14.97
N PRO A 26 -2.33 -11.00 -14.33
CA PRO A 26 -2.00 -12.26 -15.01
C PRO A 26 -3.06 -12.70 -16.02
N ARG A 27 -4.34 -12.65 -15.66
CA ARG A 27 -5.45 -13.05 -16.55
C ARG A 27 -5.56 -12.14 -17.78
N THR A 28 -5.36 -10.83 -17.62
CA THR A 28 -5.38 -9.88 -18.73
C THR A 28 -4.16 -10.09 -19.63
N ALA A 29 -2.98 -10.29 -19.04
CA ALA A 29 -1.75 -10.56 -19.77
C ALA A 29 -1.87 -11.83 -20.64
N GLU A 30 -2.40 -12.90 -20.06
CA GLU A 30 -2.66 -14.16 -20.77
C GLU A 30 -3.67 -13.97 -21.93
N ARG A 31 -4.79 -13.28 -21.67
CA ARG A 31 -5.80 -12.99 -22.69
C ARG A 31 -5.20 -12.25 -23.88
N VAL A 32 -4.52 -11.11 -23.62
CA VAL A 32 -3.96 -10.31 -24.74
C VAL A 32 -2.82 -11.02 -25.47
N TYR A 33 -2.06 -11.87 -24.78
CA TYR A 33 -1.06 -12.73 -25.40
C TYR A 33 -1.70 -13.73 -26.36
N ASN A 34 -2.78 -14.40 -25.95
CA ASN A 34 -3.54 -15.33 -26.77
C ASN A 34 -4.26 -14.63 -27.93
N GLU A 35 -4.60 -13.37 -27.79
CA GLU A 35 -5.12 -12.50 -28.85
C GLU A 35 -4.05 -12.01 -29.84
N GLY A 36 -2.79 -12.44 -29.68
CA GLY A 36 -1.69 -12.17 -30.62
C GLY A 36 -0.81 -10.98 -30.24
N CYS A 37 -1.03 -10.28 -29.13
CA CYS A 37 -0.12 -9.22 -28.68
C CYS A 37 1.25 -9.78 -28.31
N ARG A 38 2.32 -9.10 -28.73
CA ARG A 38 3.71 -9.49 -28.42
C ARG A 38 4.53 -8.33 -27.84
N THR A 39 4.10 -7.09 -28.00
CA THR A 39 4.77 -5.88 -27.51
C THR A 39 3.86 -5.08 -26.57
N LEU A 40 4.43 -4.15 -25.79
CA LEU A 40 3.66 -3.24 -24.93
C LEU A 40 2.77 -2.30 -25.76
N GLU A 41 3.23 -1.93 -26.95
CA GLU A 41 2.49 -1.10 -27.90
C GLU A 41 1.25 -1.85 -28.43
N ASP A 42 1.37 -3.16 -28.71
CA ASP A 42 0.21 -3.97 -29.10
C ASP A 42 -0.84 -3.98 -27.99
N VAL A 43 -0.38 -4.20 -26.73
CA VAL A 43 -1.27 -4.20 -25.56
C VAL A 43 -1.95 -2.85 -25.40
N THR A 44 -1.22 -1.74 -25.50
CA THR A 44 -1.81 -0.40 -25.38
C THR A 44 -2.81 -0.08 -26.48
N ARG A 45 -2.55 -0.55 -27.70
CA ARG A 45 -3.47 -0.40 -28.83
C ARG A 45 -4.75 -1.21 -28.64
N ARG A 46 -4.61 -2.45 -28.14
CA ARG A 46 -5.73 -3.38 -27.93
C ARG A 46 -6.61 -2.99 -26.75
N CYS A 47 -5.99 -2.55 -25.65
CA CYS A 47 -6.68 -2.24 -24.40
C CYS A 47 -7.17 -0.78 -24.28
N LYS A 48 -7.16 0.00 -25.36
CA LYS A 48 -7.59 1.41 -25.33
C LYS A 48 -8.98 1.63 -24.71
N THR A 49 -9.87 0.65 -24.81
CA THR A 49 -11.27 0.74 -24.42
C THR A 49 -11.64 -0.13 -23.22
N ASP A 50 -10.83 -1.14 -22.88
CA ASP A 50 -11.23 -2.22 -21.96
C ASP A 50 -10.74 -2.06 -20.51
N LEU A 51 -9.82 -1.13 -20.26
CA LEU A 51 -9.31 -0.93 -18.92
C LEU A 51 -10.10 0.16 -18.20
N SER A 52 -10.96 -0.25 -17.29
CA SER A 52 -11.58 0.59 -16.26
C SER A 52 -10.56 1.18 -15.25
N ALA A 53 -9.26 0.93 -15.50
CA ALA A 53 -8.18 1.49 -14.71
C ALA A 53 -8.12 3.01 -14.89
N ARG A 54 -8.05 3.74 -13.79
CA ARG A 54 -7.94 5.22 -13.76
C ARG A 54 -6.69 5.73 -14.48
N LEU A 55 -5.68 4.88 -14.65
CA LEU A 55 -4.51 5.13 -15.50
C LEU A 55 -4.66 4.32 -16.79
N GLY A 56 -4.92 5.00 -17.90
CA GLY A 56 -5.02 4.34 -19.21
C GLY A 56 -3.70 3.69 -19.64
N PRO A 57 -3.75 2.67 -20.49
CA PRO A 57 -2.55 1.91 -20.89
C PRO A 57 -1.51 2.76 -21.60
N VAL A 58 -1.91 3.78 -22.36
CA VAL A 58 -0.98 4.72 -23.01
C VAL A 58 -0.21 5.54 -21.97
N THR A 59 -0.92 6.08 -20.98
CA THR A 59 -0.29 6.84 -19.88
C THR A 59 0.60 5.94 -19.03
N SER A 60 0.15 4.71 -18.77
CA SER A 60 0.95 3.71 -18.04
C SER A 60 2.25 3.38 -18.77
N LEU A 61 2.22 3.26 -20.12
CA LEU A 61 3.40 3.04 -20.94
C LEU A 61 4.35 4.25 -20.88
N ALA A 62 3.82 5.46 -20.96
CA ALA A 62 4.61 6.69 -20.87
C ALA A 62 5.32 6.86 -19.52
N LEU A 63 4.67 6.44 -18.42
CA LEU A 63 5.23 6.51 -17.07
C LEU A 63 6.12 5.31 -16.71
N LEU A 64 6.11 4.26 -17.52
CA LEU A 64 6.82 3.02 -17.21
C LEU A 64 8.33 3.20 -16.95
N PRO A 65 9.08 4.06 -17.69
CA PRO A 65 10.48 4.30 -17.39
C PRO A 65 10.73 4.81 -15.96
N ASP A 66 9.89 5.71 -15.47
CA ASP A 66 9.99 6.27 -14.12
C ASP A 66 9.54 5.25 -13.05
N LEU A 67 8.38 4.63 -13.27
CA LEU A 67 7.76 3.69 -12.32
C LEU A 67 8.52 2.36 -12.21
N SER A 68 9.37 2.03 -13.18
CA SER A 68 10.23 0.85 -13.13
C SER A 68 11.54 1.08 -12.39
N GLN A 69 11.90 2.32 -12.11
CA GLN A 69 13.13 2.65 -11.38
C GLN A 69 12.94 2.42 -9.88
N LEU A 70 13.94 1.80 -9.28
CA LEU A 70 13.97 1.65 -7.83
C LEU A 70 14.23 3.00 -7.15
N ILE A 71 13.59 3.22 -6.01
CA ILE A 71 13.60 4.46 -5.23
C ILE A 71 14.61 4.33 -4.10
N PRO A 72 15.64 5.17 -4.03
CA PRO A 72 16.58 5.22 -2.90
C PRO A 72 15.87 5.61 -1.59
N ARG A 73 16.45 5.22 -0.44
CA ARG A 73 15.84 5.46 0.87
C ARG A 73 15.61 6.93 1.18
N ASP A 74 16.58 7.78 0.88
CA ASP A 74 16.50 9.23 1.08
C ASP A 74 15.34 9.86 0.29
N GLN A 75 15.10 9.38 -0.94
CA GLN A 75 13.95 9.82 -1.73
C GLN A 75 12.63 9.33 -1.15
N VAL A 76 12.57 8.07 -0.64
CA VAL A 76 11.39 7.55 0.06
C VAL A 76 11.09 8.40 1.29
N GLU A 77 12.09 8.71 2.10
CA GLU A 77 11.95 9.55 3.31
C GLU A 77 11.49 10.97 2.97
N SER A 78 12.07 11.59 1.93
CA SER A 78 11.68 12.92 1.47
C SER A 78 10.22 12.99 1.01
N ILE A 79 9.76 12.01 0.23
CA ILE A 79 8.37 11.92 -0.23
C ILE A 79 7.43 11.73 0.97
N ALA A 80 7.78 10.80 1.87
CA ALA A 80 6.98 10.51 3.06
C ALA A 80 6.86 11.73 3.99
N ALA A 81 7.97 12.44 4.22
CA ALA A 81 7.98 13.66 5.03
C ALA A 81 7.10 14.76 4.43
N ALA A 82 7.16 14.97 3.11
CA ALA A 82 6.35 15.97 2.42
C ALA A 82 4.84 15.67 2.52
N ILE A 83 4.44 14.41 2.34
CA ILE A 83 3.05 13.98 2.46
C ILE A 83 2.57 14.09 3.92
N HIS A 84 3.38 13.66 4.87
CA HIS A 84 3.08 13.74 6.31
C HIS A 84 2.88 15.18 6.77
N HIS A 85 3.73 16.11 6.33
CA HIS A 85 3.59 17.53 6.64
C HIS A 85 2.25 18.10 6.17
N ILE A 86 1.79 17.73 4.97
CA ILE A 86 0.49 18.15 4.46
C ILE A 86 -0.64 17.52 5.29
N LEU A 87 -0.53 16.25 5.70
CA LEU A 87 -1.53 15.64 6.55
C LEU A 87 -1.61 16.32 7.92
N GLN A 88 -0.50 16.73 8.53
CA GLN A 88 -0.49 17.44 9.81
C GLN A 88 -1.24 18.78 9.78
N SER A 89 -1.36 19.43 8.62
CA SER A 89 -2.21 20.62 8.50
C SER A 89 -3.71 20.32 8.61
N MET A 90 -4.11 19.06 8.39
CA MET A 90 -5.50 18.59 8.46
C MET A 90 -5.79 17.84 9.76
N VAL A 91 -4.80 17.12 10.27
CA VAL A 91 -4.83 16.29 11.48
C VAL A 91 -3.56 16.60 12.27
N PRO A 92 -3.59 17.57 13.23
CA PRO A 92 -2.37 18.11 13.86
C PRO A 92 -1.51 17.07 14.61
N ASP A 93 -2.12 16.04 15.20
CA ASP A 93 -1.45 14.94 15.89
C ASP A 93 -1.12 13.76 14.97
N ALA A 94 -1.25 13.94 13.65
CA ALA A 94 -0.95 12.88 12.71
C ALA A 94 0.50 12.42 12.81
N HIS A 95 0.66 11.10 12.73
CA HIS A 95 1.95 10.45 12.65
C HIS A 95 1.96 9.44 11.49
N ALA A 96 3.14 9.15 10.99
CA ALA A 96 3.35 8.28 9.83
C ALA A 96 4.47 7.28 10.08
N THR A 97 4.29 6.07 9.55
CA THR A 97 5.34 5.04 9.45
C THR A 97 5.50 4.67 7.99
N ILE A 98 6.74 4.75 7.50
CA ILE A 98 7.09 4.20 6.18
C ILE A 98 7.12 2.68 6.32
N ALA A 99 6.33 2.01 5.51
CA ALA A 99 6.11 0.55 5.56
C ALA A 99 6.87 -0.20 4.45
N GLY A 100 6.30 -1.23 3.91
CA GLY A 100 6.77 -1.96 2.75
C GLY A 100 8.21 -2.45 2.81
N SER A 101 8.87 -2.42 1.68
CA SER A 101 10.27 -2.85 1.55
C SER A 101 11.25 -1.95 2.32
N PHE A 102 10.92 -0.67 2.48
CA PHE A 102 11.68 0.28 3.29
C PHE A 102 11.77 -0.18 4.75
N ARG A 103 10.63 -0.51 5.38
CA ARG A 103 10.57 -0.96 6.77
C ARG A 103 11.26 -2.30 6.99
N ARG A 104 11.31 -3.16 5.95
CA ARG A 104 12.06 -4.42 5.96
C ARG A 104 13.58 -4.24 5.78
N GLY A 105 14.09 -3.01 5.75
CA GLY A 105 15.52 -2.70 5.68
C GLY A 105 16.15 -2.77 4.28
N LYS A 106 15.36 -2.79 3.19
CA LYS A 106 15.94 -2.79 1.84
C LYS A 106 16.57 -1.43 1.52
N ALA A 107 17.70 -1.44 0.82
CA ALA A 107 18.41 -0.24 0.39
C ALA A 107 17.61 0.60 -0.62
N VAL A 108 16.78 -0.08 -1.42
CA VAL A 108 15.93 0.55 -2.44
C VAL A 108 14.52 -0.06 -2.41
N SER A 109 13.52 0.70 -2.82
CA SER A 109 12.11 0.30 -2.86
C SER A 109 11.54 0.41 -4.27
N GLY A 110 10.53 -0.40 -4.61
CA GLY A 110 9.80 -0.28 -5.88
C GLY A 110 8.72 0.80 -5.84
N ASP A 111 8.25 1.11 -4.64
CA ASP A 111 7.18 2.06 -4.34
C ASP A 111 7.40 2.66 -2.94
N VAL A 112 6.57 3.63 -2.58
CA VAL A 112 6.55 4.24 -1.25
C VAL A 112 5.27 3.81 -0.55
N ASP A 113 5.38 2.92 0.44
CA ASP A 113 4.27 2.51 1.29
C ASP A 113 4.27 3.36 2.58
N MET A 114 3.16 4.02 2.87
CA MET A 114 3.00 4.84 4.09
C MET A 114 1.75 4.44 4.85
N VAL A 115 1.89 4.21 6.15
CA VAL A 115 0.75 4.06 7.06
C VAL A 115 0.71 5.28 7.98
N MET A 116 -0.43 5.96 8.01
CA MET A 116 -0.64 7.18 8.77
C MET A 116 -1.82 7.01 9.70
N SER A 117 -1.81 7.76 10.80
CA SER A 117 -2.87 7.80 11.79
C SER A 117 -2.89 9.14 12.50
N GLY A 118 -4.00 9.45 13.14
CA GLY A 118 -4.17 10.64 13.98
C GLY A 118 -5.59 10.71 14.53
N THR A 119 -5.81 11.57 15.49
CA THR A 119 -7.12 11.74 16.12
C THR A 119 -8.01 12.65 15.27
N THR A 120 -9.10 12.10 14.75
CA THR A 120 -10.05 12.85 13.92
C THR A 120 -11.45 12.27 14.05
N SER A 121 -12.47 13.10 13.90
CA SER A 121 -13.88 12.68 13.77
C SER A 121 -14.24 12.20 12.36
N ASN A 122 -13.36 12.44 11.39
CA ASN A 122 -13.59 12.06 10.01
C ASN A 122 -13.20 10.60 9.75
N SER A 123 -13.81 9.97 8.76
CA SER A 123 -13.44 8.63 8.30
C SER A 123 -12.06 8.65 7.62
N ALA A 124 -11.39 7.49 7.58
CA ALA A 124 -10.14 7.33 6.85
C ALA A 124 -10.30 7.68 5.36
N SER A 125 -11.43 7.30 4.77
CA SER A 125 -11.78 7.59 3.39
C SER A 125 -11.86 9.10 3.13
N PHE A 126 -12.51 9.86 4.02
CA PHE A 126 -12.60 11.33 3.93
C PHE A 126 -11.22 11.98 4.00
N ILE A 127 -10.39 11.58 4.98
CA ILE A 127 -9.03 12.12 5.15
C ILE A 127 -8.18 11.87 3.90
N LEU A 128 -8.21 10.63 3.37
CA LEU A 128 -7.45 10.28 2.16
C LEU A 128 -7.91 11.06 0.93
N CYS A 129 -9.22 11.18 0.72
CA CYS A 129 -9.75 11.99 -0.39
C CYS A 129 -9.28 13.45 -0.31
N SER A 130 -9.37 14.04 0.87
CA SER A 130 -8.98 15.44 1.11
C SER A 130 -7.46 15.62 0.94
N LEU A 131 -6.65 14.68 1.43
CA LEU A 131 -5.20 14.69 1.28
C LEU A 131 -4.79 14.60 -0.20
N VAL A 132 -5.35 13.63 -0.94
CA VAL A 132 -5.06 13.43 -2.36
C VAL A 132 -5.46 14.66 -3.18
N GLN A 133 -6.62 15.24 -2.92
CA GLN A 133 -7.05 16.49 -3.58
C GLN A 133 -6.08 17.64 -3.28
N THR A 134 -5.59 17.75 -2.06
CA THR A 134 -4.62 18.79 -1.70
C THR A 134 -3.27 18.56 -2.40
N LEU A 135 -2.78 17.31 -2.43
CA LEU A 135 -1.57 16.96 -3.16
C LEU A 135 -1.69 17.25 -4.67
N GLN A 136 -2.87 17.02 -5.28
CA GLN A 136 -3.13 17.36 -6.67
C GLN A 136 -3.09 18.87 -6.91
N ARG A 137 -3.75 19.66 -6.05
CA ARG A 137 -3.73 21.12 -6.15
C ARG A 137 -2.33 21.71 -6.03
N LEU A 138 -1.47 21.06 -5.24
CA LEU A 138 -0.06 21.45 -5.10
C LEU A 138 0.84 20.91 -6.23
N GLY A 139 0.29 20.23 -7.23
CA GLY A 139 1.05 19.63 -8.34
C GLY A 139 1.95 18.48 -7.92
N ARG A 140 1.73 17.89 -6.72
CA ARG A 140 2.52 16.77 -6.20
C ARG A 140 1.99 15.41 -6.65
N VAL A 141 0.76 15.31 -7.11
CA VAL A 141 0.15 14.10 -7.65
C VAL A 141 -0.25 14.36 -9.09
N SER A 142 0.33 13.60 -10.01
CA SER A 142 0.01 13.66 -11.44
C SER A 142 -1.17 12.77 -11.81
N HIS A 143 -1.28 11.59 -11.20
CA HIS A 143 -2.35 10.63 -11.49
C HIS A 143 -2.82 9.96 -10.21
N ILE A 144 -4.13 9.71 -10.12
CA ILE A 144 -4.74 8.88 -9.07
C ILE A 144 -4.94 7.49 -9.65
N LEU A 145 -4.32 6.48 -9.03
CA LEU A 145 -4.48 5.08 -9.39
C LEU A 145 -5.71 4.48 -8.70
N SER A 146 -5.86 4.77 -7.41
CA SER A 146 -7.01 4.39 -6.61
C SER A 146 -7.23 5.40 -5.50
N VAL A 147 -8.48 5.70 -5.19
CA VAL A 147 -8.87 6.52 -4.05
C VAL A 147 -10.23 6.01 -3.55
N PRO A 148 -10.46 5.93 -2.24
CA PRO A 148 -11.76 5.54 -1.70
C PRO A 148 -12.85 6.51 -2.11
N ARG A 149 -14.11 6.13 -1.92
CA ARG A 149 -15.22 7.06 -2.03
C ARG A 149 -15.31 7.88 -0.74
N GLN A 150 -15.54 9.16 -0.85
CA GLN A 150 -15.57 10.06 0.31
C GLN A 150 -16.70 9.71 1.30
N GLU A 151 -17.79 9.11 0.80
CA GLU A 151 -18.93 8.67 1.59
C GLU A 151 -18.67 7.35 2.35
N ASP A 152 -17.57 6.65 2.04
CA ASP A 152 -17.21 5.43 2.74
C ASP A 152 -16.77 5.76 4.18
N HIS A 153 -17.46 5.19 5.17
CA HIS A 153 -17.14 5.39 6.59
C HIS A 153 -16.21 4.29 7.11
N ARG A 154 -15.01 4.16 6.50
CA ARG A 154 -14.04 3.14 6.89
C ARG A 154 -13.08 3.66 7.95
N GLU A 155 -12.70 2.79 8.88
CA GLU A 155 -11.66 3.07 9.90
C GLU A 155 -10.23 2.94 9.32
N VAL A 156 -10.08 2.20 8.23
CA VAL A 156 -8.83 2.04 7.48
C VAL A 156 -9.15 2.08 5.99
N ASP A 157 -8.44 2.89 5.26
CA ASP A 157 -8.56 2.94 3.80
C ASP A 157 -7.23 3.26 3.14
N VAL A 158 -7.19 3.16 1.80
CA VAL A 158 -5.98 3.27 0.98
C VAL A 158 -6.24 4.18 -0.21
N ALA A 159 -5.27 5.03 -0.49
CA ALA A 159 -5.16 5.75 -1.76
C ALA A 159 -3.83 5.39 -2.45
N GLU A 160 -3.90 5.07 -3.73
CA GLU A 160 -2.73 4.80 -4.57
C GLU A 160 -2.59 5.95 -5.59
N VAL A 161 -1.42 6.55 -5.64
CA VAL A 161 -1.17 7.73 -6.49
C VAL A 161 0.18 7.65 -7.21
N VAL A 162 0.29 8.38 -8.29
CA VAL A 162 1.57 8.70 -8.93
C VAL A 162 2.01 10.07 -8.43
N TYR A 163 3.02 10.08 -7.57
CA TYR A 163 3.61 11.26 -6.97
C TYR A 163 4.70 11.83 -7.86
N VAL A 164 4.77 13.15 -7.97
CA VAL A 164 5.82 13.88 -8.69
C VAL A 164 6.89 14.29 -7.68
N ALA A 165 7.99 13.54 -7.66
CA ALA A 165 9.15 13.85 -6.84
C ALA A 165 10.10 14.77 -7.62
N SER A 166 10.59 15.82 -6.98
CA SER A 166 11.67 16.65 -7.55
C SER A 166 13.01 16.05 -7.17
N THR A 167 13.89 15.85 -8.14
CA THR A 167 15.27 15.46 -7.89
C THR A 167 16.18 16.61 -8.29
N ALA A 168 17.26 16.82 -7.52
CA ALA A 168 18.21 17.89 -7.79
C ALA A 168 18.95 17.73 -9.15
N LEU A 169 19.03 16.50 -9.66
CA LEU A 169 19.85 16.17 -10.82
C LEU A 169 19.05 15.89 -12.10
N HIS A 170 17.78 15.44 -12.00
CA HIS A 170 17.05 14.88 -13.15
C HIS A 170 15.65 15.49 -13.37
N GLY A 171 15.31 16.59 -12.69
CA GLY A 171 13.97 17.17 -12.79
C GLY A 171 12.87 16.32 -12.12
N PRO A 172 11.59 16.51 -12.52
CA PRO A 172 10.48 15.78 -11.92
C PRO A 172 10.51 14.30 -12.35
N VAL A 173 10.39 13.40 -11.38
CA VAL A 173 10.33 11.94 -11.57
C VAL A 173 9.05 11.42 -10.95
N HIS A 174 8.39 10.47 -11.63
CA HIS A 174 7.15 9.88 -11.17
C HIS A 174 7.43 8.66 -10.27
N ARG A 175 6.75 8.60 -9.10
CA ARG A 175 6.89 7.50 -8.14
C ARG A 175 5.52 7.01 -7.71
N ARG A 176 5.33 5.69 -7.62
CA ARG A 176 4.11 5.15 -7.02
C ARG A 176 4.17 5.32 -5.51
N VAL A 177 3.09 5.84 -4.94
CA VAL A 177 2.92 6.01 -3.49
C VAL A 177 1.57 5.44 -3.08
N ASP A 178 1.63 4.52 -2.13
CA ASP A 178 0.47 3.89 -1.52
C ASP A 178 0.30 4.49 -0.11
N ILE A 179 -0.77 5.24 0.07
CA ILE A 179 -1.05 6.00 1.29
C ILE A 179 -2.19 5.33 2.02
N VAL A 180 -1.91 4.84 3.23
CA VAL A 180 -2.90 4.25 4.13
C VAL A 180 -3.20 5.24 5.25
N PHE A 181 -4.47 5.49 5.53
CA PHE A 181 -4.89 6.13 6.78
C PHE A 181 -5.68 5.14 7.62
N ALA A 182 -5.29 5.00 8.88
CA ALA A 182 -5.91 4.08 9.82
C ALA A 182 -6.31 4.83 11.09
N ALA A 183 -7.50 4.53 11.61
CA ALA A 183 -7.89 5.00 12.95
C ALA A 183 -6.86 4.52 14.01
N PRO A 184 -6.64 5.26 15.11
CA PRO A 184 -5.59 4.94 16.08
C PRO A 184 -5.62 3.50 16.61
N ASN A 185 -6.81 2.94 16.83
CA ASN A 185 -7.01 1.56 17.27
C ASN A 185 -6.70 0.51 16.18
N ARG A 186 -6.52 0.91 14.92
CA ARG A 186 -6.21 0.05 13.77
C ARG A 186 -4.78 0.21 13.26
N TYR A 187 -4.08 1.22 13.72
CA TYR A 187 -2.76 1.60 13.22
C TYR A 187 -1.73 0.46 13.27
N GLY A 188 -1.61 -0.24 14.40
CA GLY A 188 -0.67 -1.36 14.54
C GLY A 188 -0.98 -2.52 13.57
N ALA A 189 -2.26 -2.84 13.36
CA ALA A 189 -2.67 -3.86 12.40
C ALA A 189 -2.40 -3.42 10.96
N ALA A 190 -2.60 -2.13 10.64
CA ALA A 190 -2.28 -1.58 9.33
C ALA A 190 -0.77 -1.61 9.06
N ILE A 191 0.08 -1.24 10.02
CA ILE A 191 1.56 -1.36 9.87
C ILE A 191 1.96 -2.81 9.61
N LEU A 192 1.40 -3.77 10.35
CA LEU A 192 1.69 -5.19 10.14
C LEU A 192 1.33 -5.62 8.71
N ALA A 193 0.13 -5.28 8.25
CA ALA A 193 -0.37 -5.64 6.93
C ALA A 193 0.45 -4.98 5.79
N TRP A 194 0.87 -3.72 5.96
CA TRP A 194 1.61 -2.99 4.93
C TRP A 194 3.13 -3.16 4.99
N THR A 195 3.65 -3.77 6.05
CA THR A 195 5.08 -4.09 6.12
C THR A 195 5.43 -5.24 5.19
N GLY A 196 4.56 -6.22 4.98
CA GLY A 196 4.79 -7.38 4.11
C GLY A 196 5.86 -8.33 4.72
N SER A 197 6.42 -9.20 3.94
CA SER A 197 6.21 -9.36 2.48
C SER A 197 4.84 -10.00 2.18
N SER A 198 4.42 -9.97 0.93
CA SER A 198 3.16 -10.63 0.51
C SER A 198 3.14 -12.13 0.82
N LEU A 199 4.31 -12.80 0.82
CA LEU A 199 4.44 -14.19 1.26
C LEU A 199 4.19 -14.31 2.77
N TYR A 200 4.83 -13.47 3.59
CA TYR A 200 4.63 -13.44 5.03
C TYR A 200 3.16 -13.18 5.39
N GLU A 201 2.52 -12.21 4.75
CA GLU A 201 1.12 -11.90 5.01
C GLU A 201 0.18 -13.05 4.64
N ARG A 202 0.45 -13.75 3.53
CA ARG A 202 -0.31 -14.93 3.13
C ARG A 202 -0.20 -16.04 4.18
N ASP A 203 0.99 -16.27 4.69
CA ASP A 203 1.23 -17.31 5.69
C ASP A 203 0.64 -16.90 7.06
N LEU A 204 0.74 -15.62 7.43
CA LEU A 204 0.09 -15.07 8.62
C LEU A 204 -1.44 -15.25 8.57
N ARG A 205 -2.06 -14.96 7.41
CA ARG A 205 -3.51 -15.16 7.22
C ARG A 205 -3.90 -16.65 7.36
N ARG A 206 -3.12 -17.56 6.77
CA ARG A 206 -3.35 -19.01 6.90
C ARG A 206 -3.23 -19.47 8.35
N TRP A 207 -2.18 -19.03 9.04
CA TRP A 207 -1.93 -19.34 10.44
C TRP A 207 -3.06 -18.83 11.35
N ALA A 208 -3.51 -17.61 11.13
CA ALA A 208 -4.61 -17.00 11.87
C ALA A 208 -5.93 -17.71 11.62
N GLN A 209 -6.26 -18.02 10.36
CA GLN A 209 -7.46 -18.78 9.99
C GLN A 209 -7.51 -20.16 10.67
N ALA A 210 -6.39 -20.88 10.70
CA ALA A 210 -6.31 -22.18 11.36
C ALA A 210 -6.59 -22.11 12.88
N ARG A 211 -6.55 -20.91 13.47
CA ARG A 211 -6.82 -20.62 14.89
C ARG A 211 -8.14 -19.88 15.14
N GLY A 212 -9.01 -19.82 14.13
CA GLY A 212 -10.32 -19.18 14.23
C GLY A 212 -10.29 -17.64 14.17
N PHE A 213 -9.15 -17.04 13.76
CA PHE A 213 -9.06 -15.61 13.51
C PHE A 213 -9.32 -15.30 12.04
N SER A 214 -10.09 -14.24 11.77
CA SER A 214 -10.21 -13.69 10.41
C SER A 214 -9.25 -12.52 10.27
N VAL A 215 -8.26 -12.64 9.40
CA VAL A 215 -7.38 -11.54 8.99
C VAL A 215 -7.89 -11.04 7.64
N ARG A 216 -8.77 -10.06 7.66
CA ARG A 216 -9.10 -9.26 6.46
C ARG A 216 -8.00 -8.23 6.27
N VAL A 217 -7.88 -7.67 5.07
CA VAL A 217 -6.75 -6.83 4.61
C VAL A 217 -6.31 -5.75 5.61
N PHE A 218 -7.18 -5.35 6.56
CA PHE A 218 -6.92 -4.33 7.59
C PHE A 218 -7.47 -4.66 8.98
N LEU A 219 -7.89 -5.90 9.23
CA LEU A 219 -8.58 -6.27 10.46
C LEU A 219 -8.17 -7.66 10.94
N LEU A 220 -7.51 -7.71 12.09
CA LEU A 220 -7.46 -8.90 12.92
C LEU A 220 -8.77 -8.93 13.72
N THR A 221 -9.78 -9.65 13.21
CA THR A 221 -11.03 -9.87 13.95
C THR A 221 -11.07 -11.31 14.45
N CYS A 222 -11.29 -11.48 15.74
CA CYS A 222 -11.61 -12.77 16.32
C CYS A 222 -13.08 -13.11 15.99
N SER A 223 -13.31 -14.22 15.29
CA SER A 223 -14.67 -14.69 14.98
C SER A 223 -15.39 -15.34 16.20
N PHE A 224 -14.75 -15.38 17.36
CA PHE A 224 -15.29 -15.98 18.56
C PHE A 224 -15.49 -14.98 19.69
N HIS A 225 -16.73 -14.75 20.07
CA HIS A 225 -17.16 -13.97 21.23
C HIS A 225 -16.59 -14.45 22.59
N LYS A 226 -15.85 -15.56 22.62
CA LYS A 226 -15.32 -16.16 23.87
C LYS A 226 -13.87 -15.78 24.22
N TRP A 227 -13.11 -15.13 23.34
CA TRP A 227 -11.67 -14.87 23.57
C TRP A 227 -11.33 -13.42 23.89
N VAL A 228 -12.21 -12.47 23.69
CA VAL A 228 -11.99 -11.06 24.04
C VAL A 228 -11.82 -10.91 25.56
N SER A 229 -12.45 -11.77 26.36
CA SER A 229 -12.30 -11.81 27.82
C SER A 229 -10.89 -12.23 28.29
N SER A 230 -10.19 -13.11 27.56
CA SER A 230 -8.88 -13.62 27.99
C SER A 230 -7.71 -12.69 27.71
N ILE A 231 -7.75 -11.94 26.61
CA ILE A 231 -6.65 -10.99 26.26
C ILE A 231 -6.74 -9.72 27.12
N CYS A 232 -7.95 -9.24 27.42
CA CYS A 232 -8.13 -8.16 28.39
C CYS A 232 -7.71 -8.57 29.81
N ILE A 233 -7.90 -9.81 30.22
CA ILE A 233 -7.50 -10.30 31.54
C ILE A 233 -5.99 -10.40 31.67
N HIS A 234 -5.25 -10.76 30.63
CA HIS A 234 -3.77 -10.77 30.67
C HIS A 234 -3.16 -9.39 30.72
N SER A 235 -3.73 -8.41 30.02
CA SER A 235 -3.30 -7.00 30.11
C SER A 235 -3.59 -6.40 31.51
N ALA A 236 -4.71 -6.75 32.12
CA ALA A 236 -5.07 -6.31 33.48
C ALA A 236 -4.20 -6.98 34.57
N HIS A 237 -3.72 -8.21 34.37
CA HIS A 237 -2.84 -8.88 35.30
C HIS A 237 -1.40 -8.31 35.29
N LEU A 238 -0.88 -7.89 34.15
CA LEU A 238 0.43 -7.23 34.04
C LEU A 238 0.46 -5.85 34.67
N THR A 239 -0.66 -5.12 34.68
CA THR A 239 -0.80 -3.82 35.37
C THR A 239 -0.98 -3.98 36.89
N ARG A 240 -1.50 -5.10 37.38
CA ARG A 240 -1.60 -5.38 38.83
C ARG A 240 -0.28 -5.82 39.43
N LEU A 241 0.55 -6.56 38.73
CA LEU A 241 1.87 -7.00 39.23
C LEU A 241 2.89 -5.84 39.34
N ARG A 242 2.69 -4.75 38.62
CA ARG A 242 3.52 -3.52 38.78
C ARG A 242 3.11 -2.63 39.97
N LYS A 243 1.95 -2.84 40.59
CA LYS A 243 1.49 -2.07 41.75
C LYS A 243 1.72 -2.75 43.09
N SER A 244 2.13 -4.01 43.10
CA SER A 244 2.39 -4.77 44.34
C SER A 244 3.87 -4.83 44.77
N THR A 245 4.79 -4.20 44.05
CA THR A 245 6.23 -4.19 44.37
C THR A 245 6.75 -2.81 44.84
N SER A 246 5.87 -1.89 45.25
CA SER A 246 6.27 -0.60 45.82
C SER A 246 5.65 -0.38 47.20
N LEU A 247 5.89 -1.32 48.12
CA LEU A 247 5.68 -1.12 49.56
C LEU A 247 6.52 -2.17 50.30
N THR A 248 7.68 -1.79 50.71
CA THR A 248 8.43 -2.11 51.91
C THR A 248 9.92 -1.93 51.65
N CYS A 249 10.47 -0.87 52.01
CA CYS A 249 11.56 -0.49 52.90
C CYS A 249 11.85 0.99 52.72
#